data_7655c0abe3192bb86f72546f1ab428bb
#
_entry.id   7655c0abe3192bb86f72546f1ab428bb
#
_cell.length_a   1.000
_cell.length_b   1.000
_cell.length_c   1.000
_cell.angle_alpha   90.00
_cell.angle_beta   90.00
_cell.angle_gamma   90.00
#
_symmetry.space_group_name_H-M   'P 1'
#
loop_
_entity.id
_entity.type
_entity.pdbx_description
1 polymer ?
#
loop_
_entity_poly.entity_id
_entity_poly.type
_entity_poly.pdbx_seq_one_letter_code
_entity_poly.pdbx_strand_id
1 'polypeptide(L)' 'MNKYEITKYQWRKYRKVQRMGIINMNDIRTGAFLIGESIETYKTIVDNYSYLRSKFNN' A
#
# COMPACT_ATOMS: atom_id res chain seq x y z
N MET A 1 9.12 -8.36 -2.64
CA MET A 1 9.71 -7.09 -2.15
C MET A 1 9.72 -7.06 -0.63
N ASN A 2 10.79 -6.52 -0.05
CA ASN A 2 10.93 -6.42 1.39
C ASN A 2 10.19 -5.17 1.90
N LYS A 3 9.53 -5.28 3.06
CA LYS A 3 8.83 -4.14 3.68
C LYS A 3 9.75 -2.93 3.91
N TYR A 4 11.04 -3.16 4.08
CA TYR A 4 12.01 -2.08 4.27
C TYR A 4 12.27 -1.29 2.99
N GLU A 5 11.85 -1.80 1.84
CA GLU A 5 12.02 -1.16 0.55
C GLU A 5 10.81 -0.33 0.13
N ILE A 6 9.73 -0.38 0.90
CA ILE A 6 8.54 0.43 0.63
C ILE A 6 8.88 1.88 0.95
N THR A 7 8.73 2.75 -0.05
CA THR A 7 9.00 4.18 0.13
C THR A 7 7.79 4.90 0.73
N LYS A 8 8.05 6.08 1.30
CA LYS A 8 6.99 6.94 1.80
C LYS A 8 6.01 7.31 0.69
N TYR A 9 6.51 7.51 -0.53
CA TYR A 9 5.67 7.83 -1.68
C TYR A 9 4.70 6.69 -2.00
N GLN A 10 5.21 5.45 -2.01
CA GLN A 10 4.37 4.27 -2.23
C GLN A 10 3.31 4.12 -1.14
N TRP A 11 3.71 4.31 0.11
CA TRP A 11 2.81 4.28 1.25
C TRP A 11 1.71 5.33 1.13
N ARG A 12 2.07 6.56 0.73
CA ARG A 12 1.10 7.64 0.57
C ARG A 12 0.07 7.32 -0.49
N LYS A 13 0.49 6.73 -1.61
CA LYS A 13 -0.44 6.33 -2.67
C LYS A 13 -1.44 5.29 -2.16
N TYR A 14 -0.96 4.31 -1.42
CA TYR A 14 -1.82 3.31 -0.79
C TYR A 14 -2.85 3.96 0.13
N ARG A 15 -2.39 4.83 1.02
CA ARG A 15 -3.28 5.50 1.98
C ARG A 15 -4.31 6.38 1.27
N LYS A 16 -3.91 7.05 0.20
CA LYS A 16 -4.82 7.88 -0.58
C LYS A 16 -5.99 7.05 -1.13
N VAL A 17 -5.68 5.93 -1.77
CA VAL A 17 -6.72 5.05 -2.33
C VAL A 17 -7.59 4.49 -1.21
N GLN A 18 -6.98 4.12 -0.09
CA GLN A 18 -7.71 3.60 1.06
C GLN A 18 -8.73 4.62 1.57
N ARG A 19 -8.34 5.89 1.69
CA ARG A 19 -9.25 6.95 2.14
C ARG A 19 -10.38 7.23 1.18
N MET A 20 -10.16 7.01 -0.11
CA MET A 20 -11.21 7.20 -1.11
C MET A 20 -12.33 6.19 -0.96
N GLY A 21 -12.04 5.01 -0.40
CA GLY A 21 -13.05 4.00 -0.12
C GLY A 21 -13.71 3.41 -1.35
N ILE A 22 -13.05 3.47 -2.51
CA ILE A 22 -13.64 3.03 -3.78
C ILE A 22 -13.44 1.55 -4.07
N ILE A 23 -12.55 0.90 -3.32
CA ILE A 23 -12.30 -0.55 -3.47
C ILE A 23 -12.07 -1.18 -2.11
N ASN A 24 -12.17 -2.51 -2.09
CA ASN A 24 -11.69 -3.29 -0.95
C ASN A 24 -10.17 -3.36 -1.04
N MET A 25 -9.47 -2.81 -0.05
CA MET A 25 -8.00 -2.76 -0.08
C MET A 25 -7.35 -4.16 -0.08
N ASN A 26 -8.09 -5.21 0.24
CA ASN A 26 -7.60 -6.58 0.12
C ASN A 26 -7.71 -7.13 -1.30
N ASP A 27 -8.30 -6.37 -2.22
CA ASP A 27 -8.29 -6.70 -3.64
C ASP A 27 -6.94 -6.28 -4.22
N ILE A 28 -5.98 -7.21 -4.16
CA ILE A 28 -4.58 -6.95 -4.46
C ILE A 28 -4.39 -6.41 -5.89
N ARG A 29 -5.05 -7.03 -6.86
CA ARG A 29 -4.88 -6.65 -8.27
C ARG A 29 -5.39 -5.24 -8.55
N THR A 30 -6.60 -4.96 -8.11
CA THR A 30 -7.20 -3.64 -8.33
C THR A 30 -6.44 -2.57 -7.56
N GLY A 31 -6.07 -2.87 -6.31
CA GLY A 31 -5.32 -1.93 -5.49
C GLY A 31 -3.98 -1.58 -6.11
N ALA A 32 -3.24 -2.59 -6.55
CA ALA A 32 -1.93 -2.38 -7.20
C ALA A 32 -2.07 -1.50 -8.44
N PHE A 33 -3.07 -1.78 -9.26
CA PHE A 33 -3.33 -0.99 -10.45
C PHE A 33 -3.60 0.48 -10.10
N LEU A 34 -4.44 0.72 -9.10
CA LEU A 34 -4.84 2.08 -8.73
C LEU A 34 -3.70 2.90 -8.13
N ILE A 35 -2.79 2.27 -7.40
CA ILE A 35 -1.63 2.99 -6.86
C ILE A 35 -0.45 3.02 -7.84
N GLY A 36 -0.57 2.35 -8.99
CA GLY A 36 0.47 2.34 -10.00
C GLY A 36 1.72 1.56 -9.59
N GLU A 37 1.54 0.51 -8.78
CA GLU A 37 2.65 -0.33 -8.31
C GLU A 37 2.43 -1.77 -8.72
N SER A 38 3.47 -2.61 -8.58
CA SER A 38 3.34 -4.02 -8.86
C SER A 38 2.48 -4.72 -7.81
N ILE A 39 1.95 -5.88 -8.17
CA ILE A 39 1.18 -6.70 -7.25
C ILE A 39 2.03 -7.07 -6.03
N GLU A 40 3.30 -7.40 -6.26
CA GLU A 40 4.22 -7.73 -5.18
C GLU A 40 4.40 -6.57 -4.21
N THR A 41 4.60 -5.37 -4.73
CA THR A 41 4.72 -4.17 -3.89
C THR A 41 3.46 -3.93 -3.08
N TYR A 42 2.31 -4.01 -3.72
CA TYR A 42 1.03 -3.80 -3.03
C TYR A 42 0.83 -4.83 -1.93
N LYS A 43 1.10 -6.10 -2.24
CA LYS A 43 0.98 -7.18 -1.25
C LYS A 43 1.90 -6.95 -0.06
N THR A 44 3.12 -6.49 -0.31
CA THR A 44 4.07 -6.16 0.75
C THR A 44 3.50 -5.07 1.67
N ILE A 45 2.87 -4.05 1.10
CA ILE A 45 2.24 -3.00 1.88
C ILE A 45 1.12 -3.56 2.77
N VAL A 46 0.24 -4.37 2.19
CA VAL A 46 -0.88 -4.97 2.93
C VAL A 46 -0.37 -5.85 4.07
N ASP A 47 0.61 -6.71 3.77
CA ASP A 47 1.13 -7.66 4.74
C ASP A 47 1.87 -6.97 5.90
N ASN A 48 2.33 -5.75 5.70
CA ASN A 48 3.13 -5.02 6.69
C ASN A 48 2.48 -3.68 7.06
N TYR A 49 1.17 -3.62 6.96
CA TYR A 49 0.42 -2.38 7.17
C TYR A 49 0.74 -1.70 8.49
N SER A 50 0.66 -2.43 9.60
CA SER A 50 0.89 -1.85 10.93
C SER A 50 2.31 -1.31 11.08
N TYR A 51 3.29 -2.05 10.58
CA TYR A 51 4.68 -1.61 10.60
C TYR A 51 4.88 -0.33 9.81
N LEU A 52 4.33 -0.29 8.58
CA LEU A 52 4.50 0.86 7.69
C LEU A 52 3.77 2.09 8.21
N ARG A 53 2.60 1.89 8.80
CA ARG A 53 1.85 2.98 9.40
C ARG A 53 2.65 3.61 10.54
N SER A 54 3.26 2.80 11.36
CA SER A 54 4.11 3.28 12.45
C SER A 54 5.35 3.98 11.91
N LYS A 55 6.00 3.37 10.92
CA LYS A 55 7.23 3.91 10.33
C LYS A 55 7.01 5.28 9.68
N PHE A 56 5.93 5.44 8.93
CA PHE A 56 5.65 6.68 8.20
C PHE A 56 4.71 7.62 8.94
N ASN A 57 4.28 7.23 10.13
CA ASN A 57 3.47 8.07 11.02
C ASN A 57 2.25 8.66 10.31
N ASN A 58 1.52 7.78 9.63
CA ASN A 58 0.41 8.26 8.81
C ASN A 58 -0.80 7.35 8.91
#